data_0c2c05bf1221846e5b2c503d19b8d729
#
_entry.id   0c2c05bf1221846e5b2c503d19b8d729
#
_cell.length_a   1.000
_cell.length_b   1.000
_cell.length_c   1.000
_cell.angle_alpha   90.00
_cell.angle_beta   90.00
_cell.angle_gamma   90.00
#
_symmetry.space_group_name_H-M   'P 1'
#
loop_
_entity.id
_entity.type
_entity.pdbx_description
1 polymer ?
#
loop_
_entity_poly.entity_id
_entity_poly.type
_entity_poly.pdbx_seq_one_letter_code
_entity_poly.pdbx_strand_id
1 'polypeptide(L)'
;PKQLSGGQKQRVAIARALANEPKVLLCDEATSALDPKTTLQILALLKKLNRQLGLTIVLITHEMQVVKEICNKVAVMEDGRIVEKGSSIQIFSNPEEELTKDFIRTATHLDQALETIIAHSAFADQIANKWLVELSYIGNQTNEPLIAHLYSKYQVTANILYGNVELLQETPLGSLIVTLAGETKQRKKALDYLIKSGVKINILQKNDLDSRIKVI
;
A
#
# COMPACT_ATOMS: atom_id res chain seq x y z
N PRO A 1 -11.75 -37.20 2.29
CA PRO A 1 -11.40 -35.81 2.70
C PRO A 1 -9.93 -35.64 3.12
N LYS A 2 -9.31 -36.64 3.79
CA LYS A 2 -7.92 -36.56 4.28
C LYS A 2 -6.85 -36.49 3.17
N GLN A 3 -7.16 -36.95 1.95
CA GLN A 3 -6.25 -36.97 0.80
C GLN A 3 -6.26 -35.69 -0.03
N LEU A 4 -7.19 -34.77 0.24
CA LEU A 4 -7.30 -33.50 -0.49
C LEU A 4 -6.25 -32.50 -0.01
N SER A 5 -5.62 -31.78 -0.96
CA SER A 5 -4.78 -30.64 -0.65
C SER A 5 -5.57 -29.50 -0.01
N GLY A 6 -4.90 -28.54 0.65
CA GLY A 6 -5.55 -27.37 1.25
C GLY A 6 -6.44 -26.62 0.25
N GLY A 7 -5.94 -26.32 -0.93
CA GLY A 7 -6.71 -25.65 -1.97
C GLY A 7 -7.88 -26.48 -2.52
N GLN A 8 -7.76 -27.79 -2.57
CA GLN A 8 -8.89 -28.67 -2.94
C GLN A 8 -9.97 -28.65 -1.86
N LYS A 9 -9.59 -28.73 -0.59
CA LYS A 9 -10.53 -28.59 0.54
C LYS A 9 -11.28 -27.28 0.49
N GLN A 10 -10.57 -26.18 0.20
CA GLN A 10 -11.17 -24.84 0.09
C GLN A 10 -12.17 -24.75 -1.06
N ARG A 11 -11.85 -25.31 -2.24
CA ARG A 11 -12.80 -25.38 -3.36
C ARG A 11 -14.06 -26.20 -3.01
N VAL A 12 -13.92 -27.31 -2.30
CA VAL A 12 -15.06 -28.10 -1.81
C VAL A 12 -15.90 -27.30 -0.81
N ALA A 13 -15.26 -26.55 0.10
CA ALA A 13 -15.97 -25.70 1.06
C ALA A 13 -16.77 -24.60 0.34
N ILE A 14 -16.18 -23.93 -0.65
CA ILE A 14 -16.86 -22.95 -1.50
C ILE A 14 -18.04 -23.58 -2.25
N ALA A 15 -17.84 -24.73 -2.91
CA ALA A 15 -18.89 -25.42 -3.65
C ALA A 15 -20.06 -25.82 -2.72
N ARG A 16 -19.76 -26.29 -1.51
CA ARG A 16 -20.78 -26.62 -0.50
C ARG A 16 -21.56 -25.38 -0.06
N ALA A 17 -20.89 -24.24 0.16
CA ALA A 17 -21.54 -23.00 0.53
C ALA A 17 -22.47 -22.47 -0.58
N LEU A 18 -22.11 -22.71 -1.85
CA LEU A 18 -22.89 -22.28 -3.02
C LEU A 18 -24.09 -23.19 -3.35
N ALA A 19 -24.17 -24.41 -2.78
CA ALA A 19 -25.21 -25.39 -3.10
C ALA A 19 -26.64 -24.90 -2.83
N ASN A 20 -26.81 -23.93 -1.93
CA ASN A 20 -28.11 -23.32 -1.60
C ASN A 20 -28.35 -21.97 -2.33
N GLU A 21 -27.58 -21.67 -3.37
CA GLU A 21 -27.69 -20.44 -4.16
C GLU A 21 -27.77 -19.15 -3.30
N PRO A 22 -26.80 -18.94 -2.38
CA PRO A 22 -26.85 -17.80 -1.47
C PRO A 22 -26.65 -16.48 -2.22
N LYS A 23 -27.24 -15.39 -1.69
CA LYS A 23 -26.96 -14.04 -2.16
C LYS A 23 -25.67 -13.46 -1.59
N VAL A 24 -25.25 -13.97 -0.43
CA VAL A 24 -24.05 -13.53 0.29
C VAL A 24 -23.22 -14.74 0.69
N LEU A 25 -21.93 -14.69 0.39
CA LEU A 25 -20.93 -15.68 0.81
C LEU A 25 -20.02 -15.05 1.88
N LEU A 26 -19.96 -15.65 3.06
CA LEU A 26 -19.05 -15.25 4.12
C LEU A 26 -17.79 -16.13 4.05
N CYS A 27 -16.65 -15.52 3.96
CA CYS A 27 -15.34 -16.18 3.91
C CYS A 27 -14.51 -15.68 5.10
N ASP A 28 -14.37 -16.55 6.09
CA ASP A 28 -13.55 -16.27 7.26
C ASP A 28 -12.18 -16.92 7.08
N GLU A 29 -11.13 -16.11 6.99
CA GLU A 29 -9.75 -16.51 6.75
C GLU A 29 -9.56 -17.59 5.68
N ALA A 30 -10.28 -17.45 4.56
CA ALA A 30 -10.37 -18.48 3.52
C ALA A 30 -9.03 -18.87 2.85
N THR A 31 -7.97 -18.13 3.11
CA THR A 31 -6.65 -18.31 2.49
C THR A 31 -5.49 -18.47 3.46
N SER A 32 -5.71 -18.28 4.77
CA SER A 32 -4.66 -18.24 5.80
C SER A 32 -3.78 -19.51 5.91
N ALA A 33 -4.32 -20.66 5.52
CA ALA A 33 -3.62 -21.96 5.57
C ALA A 33 -3.12 -22.43 4.19
N LEU A 34 -3.07 -21.54 3.19
CA LEU A 34 -2.70 -21.87 1.81
C LEU A 34 -1.34 -21.23 1.44
N ASP A 35 -0.64 -21.91 0.53
CA ASP A 35 0.54 -21.30 -0.10
C ASP A 35 0.16 -20.13 -1.00
N PRO A 36 1.06 -19.17 -1.28
CA PRO A 36 0.76 -17.95 -2.05
C PRO A 36 0.15 -18.23 -3.43
N LYS A 37 0.61 -19.26 -4.13
CA LYS A 37 0.10 -19.62 -5.46
C LYS A 37 -1.34 -20.14 -5.38
N THR A 38 -1.62 -20.96 -4.39
CA THR A 38 -2.97 -21.49 -4.15
C THR A 38 -3.91 -20.39 -3.68
N THR A 39 -3.44 -19.48 -2.82
CA THR A 39 -4.19 -18.27 -2.41
C THR A 39 -4.68 -17.49 -3.63
N LEU A 40 -3.80 -17.13 -4.55
CA LEU A 40 -4.17 -16.40 -5.78
C LEU A 40 -5.22 -17.16 -6.61
N GLN A 41 -5.12 -18.49 -6.70
CA GLN A 41 -6.11 -19.31 -7.41
C GLN A 41 -7.50 -19.28 -6.75
N ILE A 42 -7.57 -19.31 -5.41
CA ILE A 42 -8.82 -19.20 -4.67
C ILE A 42 -9.43 -17.79 -4.82
N LEU A 43 -8.61 -16.75 -4.73
CA LEU A 43 -9.07 -15.37 -4.92
C LEU A 43 -9.60 -15.14 -6.35
N ALA A 44 -8.92 -15.66 -7.36
CA ALA A 44 -9.39 -15.62 -8.75
C ALA A 44 -10.72 -16.36 -8.94
N LEU A 45 -10.89 -17.52 -8.27
CA LEU A 45 -12.16 -18.24 -8.25
C LEU A 45 -13.28 -17.41 -7.60
N LEU A 46 -13.04 -16.80 -6.44
CA LEU A 46 -14.00 -15.93 -5.77
C LEU A 46 -14.39 -14.71 -6.63
N LYS A 47 -13.42 -14.06 -7.28
CA LYS A 47 -13.68 -12.98 -8.26
C LYS A 47 -14.59 -13.45 -9.40
N LYS A 48 -14.30 -14.64 -9.96
CA LYS A 48 -15.10 -15.23 -11.03
C LYS A 48 -16.54 -15.49 -10.57
N LEU A 49 -16.71 -16.11 -9.40
CA LEU A 49 -18.03 -16.39 -8.82
C LEU A 49 -18.83 -15.12 -8.52
N ASN A 50 -18.19 -14.10 -7.96
CA ASN A 50 -18.81 -12.79 -7.73
C ASN A 50 -19.36 -12.21 -9.04
N ARG A 51 -18.57 -12.22 -10.13
CA ARG A 51 -18.97 -11.68 -11.42
C ARG A 51 -20.07 -12.50 -12.13
N GLN A 52 -19.96 -13.83 -12.08
CA GLN A 52 -20.86 -14.72 -12.80
C GLN A 52 -22.21 -14.89 -12.11
N LEU A 53 -22.22 -14.92 -10.79
CA LEU A 53 -23.43 -15.18 -10.00
C LEU A 53 -24.04 -13.94 -9.37
N GLY A 54 -23.41 -12.77 -9.51
CA GLY A 54 -23.85 -11.54 -8.82
C GLY A 54 -23.76 -11.64 -7.29
N LEU A 55 -22.91 -12.54 -6.80
CA LEU A 55 -22.79 -12.91 -5.39
C LEU A 55 -22.07 -11.81 -4.61
N THR A 56 -22.62 -11.36 -3.49
CA THR A 56 -21.87 -10.52 -2.56
C THR A 56 -20.94 -11.39 -1.74
N ILE A 57 -19.65 -11.07 -1.72
CA ILE A 57 -18.66 -11.79 -0.91
C ILE A 57 -18.19 -10.87 0.22
N VAL A 58 -18.33 -11.35 1.46
CA VAL A 58 -17.74 -10.72 2.65
C VAL A 58 -16.55 -11.57 3.07
N LEU A 59 -15.36 -10.97 3.00
CA LEU A 59 -14.11 -11.62 3.31
C LEU A 59 -13.56 -11.06 4.62
N ILE A 60 -13.28 -11.94 5.57
CA ILE A 60 -12.60 -11.61 6.82
C ILE A 60 -11.16 -12.09 6.68
N THR A 61 -10.21 -11.19 6.86
CA THR A 61 -8.79 -11.51 6.75
C THR A 61 -7.95 -10.42 7.43
N HIS A 62 -6.79 -10.80 7.93
CA HIS A 62 -5.73 -9.87 8.35
C HIS A 62 -4.65 -9.68 7.26
N GLU A 63 -4.77 -10.37 6.12
CA GLU A 63 -3.83 -10.31 5.00
C GLU A 63 -4.19 -9.17 4.06
N MET A 64 -3.52 -8.02 4.16
CA MET A 64 -3.78 -6.85 3.32
C MET A 64 -3.53 -7.10 1.82
N GLN A 65 -2.66 -8.07 1.47
CA GLN A 65 -2.48 -8.48 0.08
C GLN A 65 -3.74 -9.11 -0.50
N VAL A 66 -4.44 -9.91 0.29
CA VAL A 66 -5.74 -10.50 -0.08
C VAL A 66 -6.78 -9.39 -0.30
N VAL A 67 -6.82 -8.39 0.58
CA VAL A 67 -7.71 -7.24 0.46
C VAL A 67 -7.43 -6.47 -0.84
N LYS A 68 -6.16 -6.17 -1.15
CA LYS A 68 -5.75 -5.52 -2.40
C LYS A 68 -6.22 -6.27 -3.64
N GLU A 69 -6.06 -7.60 -3.61
CA GLU A 69 -6.32 -8.45 -4.77
C GLU A 69 -7.81 -8.49 -5.14
N ILE A 70 -8.73 -8.55 -4.16
CA ILE A 70 -10.13 -8.89 -4.45
C ILE A 70 -11.15 -7.84 -3.97
N CYS A 71 -10.88 -7.09 -2.90
CA CYS A 71 -11.92 -6.28 -2.25
C CYS A 71 -12.15 -4.93 -2.94
N ASN A 72 -13.44 -4.59 -3.15
CA ASN A 72 -13.84 -3.26 -3.65
C ASN A 72 -14.03 -2.26 -2.50
N LYS A 73 -14.48 -2.76 -1.35
CA LYS A 73 -14.72 -1.98 -0.12
C LYS A 73 -14.03 -2.68 1.04
N VAL A 74 -13.59 -1.91 2.00
CA VAL A 74 -12.88 -2.36 3.20
C VAL A 74 -13.54 -1.75 4.43
N ALA A 75 -13.64 -2.54 5.49
CA ALA A 75 -13.95 -2.07 6.83
C ALA A 75 -12.86 -2.60 7.76
N VAL A 76 -12.15 -1.71 8.43
CA VAL A 76 -11.15 -2.06 9.45
C VAL A 76 -11.85 -2.14 10.79
N MET A 77 -11.58 -3.21 11.52
CA MET A 77 -12.21 -3.48 12.81
C MET A 77 -11.18 -3.58 13.92
N GLU A 78 -11.52 -3.03 15.07
CA GLU A 78 -10.77 -3.12 16.31
C GLU A 78 -11.76 -3.33 17.46
N ASP A 79 -11.50 -4.29 18.34
CA ASP A 79 -12.34 -4.61 19.50
C ASP A 79 -13.85 -4.74 19.18
N GLY A 80 -14.17 -5.36 18.03
CA GLY A 80 -15.56 -5.58 17.60
C GLY A 80 -16.25 -4.35 17.01
N ARG A 81 -15.54 -3.24 16.80
CA ARG A 81 -16.06 -2.00 16.22
C ARG A 81 -15.41 -1.71 14.88
N ILE A 82 -16.17 -1.12 13.96
CA ILE A 82 -15.60 -0.60 12.72
C ILE A 82 -14.97 0.76 13.05
N VAL A 83 -13.64 0.85 12.92
CA VAL A 83 -12.87 2.08 13.14
C VAL A 83 -12.72 2.89 11.85
N GLU A 84 -12.57 2.23 10.71
CA GLU A 84 -12.48 2.89 9.41
C GLU A 84 -13.17 2.06 8.32
N LYS A 85 -13.78 2.72 7.32
CA LYS A 85 -14.41 2.06 6.17
C LYS A 85 -14.36 2.94 4.93
N GLY A 86 -14.17 2.32 3.77
CA GLY A 86 -14.15 3.05 2.50
C GLY A 86 -13.98 2.12 1.30
N SER A 87 -13.76 2.71 0.13
CA SER A 87 -13.28 1.94 -1.03
C SER A 87 -11.85 1.45 -0.76
N SER A 88 -11.44 0.33 -1.39
CA SER A 88 -10.06 -0.15 -1.26
C SER A 88 -9.06 0.95 -1.62
N ILE A 89 -9.30 1.67 -2.71
CA ILE A 89 -8.44 2.78 -3.14
C ILE A 89 -8.31 3.83 -2.04
N GLN A 90 -9.42 4.27 -1.43
CA GLN A 90 -9.40 5.26 -0.35
C GLN A 90 -8.60 4.77 0.85
N ILE A 91 -8.87 3.56 1.33
CA ILE A 91 -8.20 2.97 2.50
C ILE A 91 -6.70 2.84 2.26
N PHE A 92 -6.28 2.33 1.10
CA PHE A 92 -4.85 2.15 0.79
C PHE A 92 -4.11 3.43 0.46
N SER A 93 -4.80 4.45 -0.04
CA SER A 93 -4.19 5.70 -0.47
C SER A 93 -4.27 6.82 0.55
N ASN A 94 -5.26 6.79 1.44
CA ASN A 94 -5.52 7.83 2.43
C ASN A 94 -6.09 7.25 3.73
N PRO A 95 -5.36 6.36 4.42
CA PRO A 95 -5.80 5.85 5.72
C PRO A 95 -5.85 6.99 6.74
N GLU A 96 -6.92 7.04 7.50
CA GLU A 96 -7.13 8.06 8.54
C GLU A 96 -6.71 7.51 9.91
N GLU A 97 -7.12 6.28 10.24
CA GLU A 97 -6.87 5.65 11.53
C GLU A 97 -5.45 5.04 11.61
N GLU A 98 -4.83 5.13 12.78
CA GLU A 98 -3.47 4.61 12.99
C GLU A 98 -3.39 3.10 12.74
N LEU A 99 -4.37 2.33 13.22
CA LEU A 99 -4.43 0.88 12.96
C LEU A 99 -4.43 0.56 11.46
N THR A 100 -5.18 1.35 10.68
CA THR A 100 -5.23 1.18 9.22
C THR A 100 -3.88 1.50 8.58
N LYS A 101 -3.21 2.56 9.05
CA LYS A 101 -1.86 2.93 8.58
C LYS A 101 -0.87 1.81 8.86
N ASP A 102 -0.90 1.23 10.07
CA ASP A 102 -0.01 0.13 10.46
C ASP A 102 -0.21 -1.12 9.59
N PHE A 103 -1.46 -1.51 9.32
CA PHE A 103 -1.75 -2.61 8.40
C PHE A 103 -1.22 -2.37 6.99
N ILE A 104 -1.39 -1.15 6.46
CA ILE A 104 -0.92 -0.82 5.12
C ILE A 104 0.61 -0.78 5.07
N ARG A 105 1.27 -0.18 6.05
CA ARG A 105 2.74 -0.11 6.14
C ARG A 105 3.36 -1.51 6.19
N THR A 106 2.78 -2.40 6.99
CA THR A 106 3.21 -3.81 7.05
C THR A 106 3.08 -4.49 5.69
N ALA A 107 1.97 -4.26 4.97
CA ALA A 107 1.71 -4.88 3.67
C ALA A 107 2.57 -4.33 2.53
N THR A 108 3.09 -3.11 2.64
CA THR A 108 3.94 -2.48 1.60
C THR A 108 5.42 -2.70 1.83
N HIS A 109 5.83 -3.36 2.92
CA HIS A 109 7.22 -3.52 3.35
C HIS A 109 8.00 -2.20 3.47
N LEU A 110 7.29 -1.08 3.56
CA LEU A 110 7.88 0.25 3.59
C LEU A 110 8.73 0.45 4.85
N ASP A 111 8.21 -0.03 6.01
CA ASP A 111 8.92 0.08 7.28
C ASP A 111 10.20 -0.75 7.29
N GLN A 112 10.17 -1.96 6.75
CA GLN A 112 11.37 -2.80 6.63
C GLN A 112 12.43 -2.15 5.72
N ALA A 113 11.99 -1.55 4.60
CA ALA A 113 12.87 -0.81 3.72
C ALA A 113 13.48 0.40 4.44
N LEU A 114 12.66 1.17 5.18
CA LEU A 114 13.10 2.33 5.94
C LEU A 114 14.09 1.95 7.05
N GLU A 115 13.80 0.93 7.84
CA GLU A 115 14.70 0.41 8.86
C GLU A 115 16.05 -0.03 8.25
N THR A 116 16.02 -0.74 7.12
CA THR A 116 17.23 -1.15 6.41
C THR A 116 18.03 0.06 5.94
N ILE A 117 17.36 1.07 5.35
CA ILE A 117 18.01 2.29 4.86
C ILE A 117 18.67 3.07 6.00
N ILE A 118 18.00 3.19 7.15
CA ILE A 118 18.51 3.94 8.30
C ILE A 118 19.64 3.19 9.02
N ALA A 119 19.52 1.88 9.18
CA ALA A 119 20.44 1.07 9.97
C ALA A 119 21.71 0.67 9.21
N HIS A 120 21.67 0.57 7.88
CA HIS A 120 22.77 0.03 7.11
C HIS A 120 23.79 1.10 6.69
N SER A 121 25.06 0.91 7.06
CA SER A 121 26.15 1.86 6.79
C SER A 121 26.34 2.22 5.31
N ALA A 122 25.96 1.35 4.37
CA ALA A 122 26.00 1.62 2.94
C ALA A 122 25.12 2.81 2.50
N PHE A 123 24.09 3.17 3.30
CA PHE A 123 23.23 4.31 3.03
C PHE A 123 23.61 5.57 3.81
N ALA A 124 24.54 5.47 4.79
CA ALA A 124 24.90 6.59 5.66
C ALA A 124 25.29 7.85 4.87
N ASP A 125 26.20 7.70 3.87
CA ASP A 125 26.65 8.81 3.01
C ASP A 125 25.54 9.32 2.08
N GLN A 126 24.59 8.46 1.73
CA GLN A 126 23.48 8.83 0.87
C GLN A 126 22.43 9.66 1.61
N ILE A 127 22.34 9.49 2.95
CA ILE A 127 21.39 10.22 3.80
C ILE A 127 22.04 11.46 4.41
N ALA A 128 23.38 11.44 4.62
CA ALA A 128 24.11 12.54 5.25
C ALA A 128 23.83 13.88 4.54
N ASN A 129 23.49 14.91 5.31
CA ASN A 129 23.19 16.26 4.82
C ASN A 129 22.08 16.37 3.77
N LYS A 130 21.18 15.38 3.70
CA LYS A 130 20.03 15.38 2.79
C LYS A 130 18.73 15.16 3.57
N TRP A 131 17.64 15.55 2.96
CA TRP A 131 16.32 15.18 3.51
C TRP A 131 15.94 13.79 3.03
N LEU A 132 15.56 12.92 3.95
CA LEU A 132 14.96 11.63 3.65
C LEU A 132 13.43 11.81 3.62
N VAL A 133 12.82 11.49 2.50
CA VAL A 133 11.42 11.80 2.23
C VAL A 133 10.73 10.59 1.63
N GLU A 134 9.56 10.29 2.15
CA GLU A 134 8.62 9.36 1.54
C GLU A 134 7.66 10.14 0.64
N LEU A 135 7.48 9.66 -0.58
CA LEU A 135 6.56 10.19 -1.57
C LEU A 135 5.52 9.12 -1.92
N SER A 136 4.24 9.45 -1.80
CA SER A 136 3.15 8.56 -2.20
C SER A 136 2.26 9.24 -3.22
N TYR A 137 1.93 8.54 -4.30
CA TYR A 137 1.14 9.07 -5.41
C TYR A 137 0.19 8.00 -5.98
N ILE A 138 -0.91 8.47 -6.59
CA ILE A 138 -2.06 7.65 -6.97
C ILE A 138 -2.52 8.02 -8.38
N GLY A 139 -2.85 7.00 -9.17
CA GLY A 139 -3.48 7.20 -10.47
C GLY A 139 -2.59 7.94 -11.46
N ASN A 140 -3.13 8.95 -12.11
CA ASN A 140 -2.46 9.68 -13.20
C ASN A 140 -1.16 10.39 -12.80
N GLN A 141 -0.94 10.65 -11.51
CA GLN A 141 0.31 11.24 -11.02
C GLN A 141 1.51 10.32 -11.25
N THR A 142 1.29 9.01 -11.39
CA THR A 142 2.34 8.04 -11.70
C THR A 142 2.90 8.21 -13.12
N ASN A 143 2.18 8.88 -14.02
CA ASN A 143 2.59 9.11 -15.41
C ASN A 143 3.47 10.37 -15.57
N GLU A 144 3.52 11.24 -14.57
CA GLU A 144 4.31 12.46 -14.61
C GLU A 144 5.76 12.18 -14.21
N PRO A 145 6.77 12.70 -14.93
CA PRO A 145 8.18 12.53 -14.57
C PRO A 145 8.58 13.46 -13.41
N LEU A 146 7.86 13.33 -12.28
CA LEU A 146 7.97 14.25 -11.13
C LEU A 146 9.41 14.36 -10.61
N ILE A 147 10.11 13.23 -10.50
CA ILE A 147 11.50 13.20 -10.02
C ILE A 147 12.45 13.97 -10.96
N ALA A 148 12.27 13.84 -12.27
CA ALA A 148 13.07 14.61 -13.24
C ALA A 148 12.79 16.11 -13.15
N HIS A 149 11.57 16.50 -12.85
CA HIS A 149 11.18 17.91 -12.66
C HIS A 149 11.82 18.54 -11.42
N LEU A 150 12.15 17.76 -10.38
CA LEU A 150 12.83 18.31 -9.20
C LEU A 150 14.19 18.90 -9.57
N TYR A 151 14.95 18.22 -10.43
CA TYR A 151 16.23 18.74 -10.87
C TYR A 151 16.05 19.86 -11.91
N SER A 152 15.27 19.65 -12.95
CA SER A 152 15.16 20.59 -14.07
C SER A 152 14.59 21.95 -13.67
N LYS A 153 13.62 21.98 -12.73
CA LYS A 153 12.92 23.20 -12.32
C LYS A 153 13.49 23.83 -11.04
N TYR A 154 14.01 23.00 -10.12
CA TYR A 154 14.38 23.46 -8.77
C TYR A 154 15.85 23.19 -8.41
N GLN A 155 16.63 22.55 -9.29
CA GLN A 155 18.01 22.16 -9.02
C GLN A 155 18.14 21.27 -7.77
N VAL A 156 17.10 20.45 -7.49
CA VAL A 156 17.07 19.52 -6.39
C VAL A 156 17.31 18.11 -6.94
N THR A 157 18.41 17.50 -6.52
CA THR A 157 18.71 16.12 -6.88
C THR A 157 17.94 15.18 -5.96
N ALA A 158 17.19 14.27 -6.55
CA ALA A 158 16.52 13.19 -5.86
C ALA A 158 17.21 11.86 -6.16
N ASN A 159 17.64 11.13 -5.12
CA ASN A 159 18.12 9.76 -5.25
C ASN A 159 17.10 8.80 -4.65
N ILE A 160 16.67 7.80 -5.42
CA ILE A 160 15.68 6.81 -4.99
C ILE A 160 16.41 5.70 -4.24
N LEU A 161 16.04 5.49 -2.98
CA LEU A 161 16.58 4.43 -2.12
C LEU A 161 15.66 3.21 -2.09
N TYR A 162 14.35 3.44 -2.23
CA TYR A 162 13.33 2.41 -2.33
C TYR A 162 12.21 2.88 -3.26
N GLY A 163 11.63 1.97 -4.01
CA GLY A 163 10.48 2.26 -4.87
C GLY A 163 9.59 1.05 -5.04
N ASN A 164 8.30 1.27 -4.88
CA ASN A 164 7.26 0.29 -5.17
C ASN A 164 6.15 0.97 -5.98
N VAL A 165 5.73 0.32 -7.08
CA VAL A 165 4.56 0.71 -7.86
C VAL A 165 3.71 -0.52 -8.05
N GLU A 166 2.48 -0.46 -7.61
CA GLU A 166 1.53 -1.56 -7.70
C GLU A 166 0.19 -1.10 -8.29
N LEU A 167 -0.57 -2.02 -8.83
CA LEU A 167 -1.92 -1.76 -9.33
C LEU A 167 -2.95 -2.23 -8.32
N LEU A 168 -3.79 -1.30 -7.84
CA LEU A 168 -4.95 -1.59 -7.03
C LEU A 168 -6.20 -1.36 -7.88
N GLN A 169 -6.86 -2.42 -8.35
CA GLN A 169 -8.06 -2.32 -9.20
C GLN A 169 -7.88 -1.38 -10.41
N GLU A 170 -6.82 -1.54 -11.18
CA GLU A 170 -6.47 -0.69 -12.34
C GLU A 170 -5.96 0.72 -11.98
N THR A 171 -5.92 1.09 -10.69
CA THR A 171 -5.34 2.36 -10.24
C THR A 171 -3.91 2.13 -9.79
N PRO A 172 -2.90 2.75 -10.42
CA PRO A 172 -1.53 2.64 -9.96
C PRO A 172 -1.35 3.42 -8.65
N LEU A 173 -0.70 2.77 -7.68
CA LEU A 173 -0.24 3.35 -6.42
C LEU A 173 1.28 3.29 -6.42
N GLY A 174 1.93 4.41 -6.16
CA GLY A 174 3.38 4.47 -6.06
C GLY A 174 3.83 4.97 -4.70
N SER A 175 4.89 4.34 -4.18
CA SER A 175 5.59 4.79 -2.97
C SER A 175 7.08 4.79 -3.22
N LEU A 176 7.74 5.91 -2.92
CA LEU A 176 9.19 6.06 -3.03
C LEU A 176 9.76 6.55 -1.70
N ILE A 177 10.92 6.02 -1.31
CA ILE A 177 11.79 6.67 -0.32
C ILE A 177 12.94 7.29 -1.09
N VAL A 178 13.08 8.60 -0.98
CA VAL A 178 14.08 9.36 -1.71
C VAL A 178 14.91 10.23 -0.77
N THR A 179 16.16 10.47 -1.12
CA THR A 179 16.92 11.58 -0.53
C THR A 179 16.87 12.79 -1.43
N LEU A 180 16.67 13.97 -0.84
CA LEU A 180 16.66 15.23 -1.56
C LEU A 180 17.90 16.06 -1.17
N ALA A 181 18.72 16.39 -2.17
CA ALA A 181 19.90 17.25 -2.03
C ALA A 181 19.73 18.55 -2.82
N GLY A 182 20.28 19.64 -2.30
CA GLY A 182 20.19 20.99 -2.87
C GLY A 182 20.03 22.04 -1.77
N GLU A 183 19.92 23.30 -2.14
CA GLU A 183 19.67 24.37 -1.18
C GLU A 183 18.32 24.20 -0.47
N THR A 184 18.26 24.51 0.82
CA THR A 184 17.03 24.36 1.63
C THR A 184 15.83 25.11 1.03
N LYS A 185 16.05 26.32 0.49
CA LYS A 185 15.00 27.10 -0.19
C LYS A 185 14.45 26.40 -1.42
N GLN A 186 15.33 25.77 -2.20
CA GLN A 186 14.91 25.05 -3.41
C GLN A 186 14.22 23.71 -3.07
N ARG A 187 14.70 23.00 -2.05
CA ARG A 187 14.03 21.80 -1.54
C ARG A 187 12.59 22.10 -1.11
N LYS A 188 12.36 23.20 -0.38
CA LYS A 188 10.99 23.62 0.01
C LYS A 188 10.11 23.86 -1.22
N LYS A 189 10.58 24.60 -2.22
CA LYS A 189 9.84 24.84 -3.46
C LYS A 189 9.55 23.53 -4.23
N ALA A 190 10.49 22.60 -4.23
CA ALA A 190 10.33 21.29 -4.85
C ALA A 190 9.24 20.46 -4.15
N LEU A 191 9.20 20.48 -2.80
CA LEU A 191 8.14 19.83 -2.05
C LEU A 191 6.77 20.48 -2.31
N ASP A 192 6.69 21.82 -2.32
CA ASP A 192 5.46 22.55 -2.65
C ASP A 192 4.95 22.20 -4.06
N TYR A 193 5.85 22.02 -5.02
CA TYR A 193 5.49 21.56 -6.36
C TYR A 193 4.90 20.14 -6.33
N LEU A 194 5.53 19.20 -5.63
CA LEU A 194 5.03 17.83 -5.50
C LEU A 194 3.65 17.80 -4.83
N ILE A 195 3.45 18.56 -3.76
CA ILE A 195 2.15 18.67 -3.08
C ILE A 195 1.07 19.19 -4.05
N LYS A 196 1.38 20.27 -4.80
CA LYS A 196 0.47 20.82 -5.82
C LYS A 196 0.18 19.85 -6.96
N SER A 197 1.08 18.92 -7.23
CA SER A 197 0.91 17.83 -8.18
C SER A 197 0.14 16.64 -7.59
N GLY A 198 -0.35 16.74 -6.34
CA GLY A 198 -1.14 15.71 -5.67
C GLY A 198 -0.32 14.61 -4.99
N VAL A 199 1.01 14.75 -4.92
CA VAL A 199 1.88 13.80 -4.22
C VAL A 199 1.77 14.03 -2.72
N LYS A 200 1.55 12.97 -1.96
CA LYS A 200 1.66 13.01 -0.50
C LYS A 200 3.12 12.89 -0.09
N ILE A 201 3.51 13.70 0.87
CA ILE A 201 4.89 13.80 1.33
C ILE A 201 4.94 13.57 2.83
N ASN A 202 5.80 12.65 3.23
CA ASN A 202 6.18 12.45 4.63
C ASN A 202 7.69 12.66 4.75
N ILE A 203 8.11 13.65 5.56
CA ILE A 203 9.54 13.91 5.79
C ILE A 203 9.99 13.03 6.96
N LEU A 204 10.76 11.98 6.63
CA LEU A 204 11.23 11.00 7.59
C LEU A 204 12.41 11.49 8.42
N GLN A 205 13.33 12.22 7.79
CA GLN A 205 14.51 12.79 8.45
C GLN A 205 14.99 14.07 7.76
N LYS A 206 15.34 15.07 8.57
CA LYS A 206 16.02 16.30 8.11
C LYS A 206 17.42 16.33 8.71
N ASN A 207 18.42 16.12 7.90
CA ASN A 207 19.82 16.23 8.31
C ASN A 207 20.38 17.63 7.95
N ASP A 208 19.63 18.67 8.31
CA ASP A 208 20.10 20.06 8.20
C ASP A 208 20.43 20.62 9.57
N LEU A 209 21.38 21.56 9.61
CA LEU A 209 21.67 22.40 10.77
C LEU A 209 20.46 23.26 11.22
N ASP A 210 19.35 23.22 10.47
CA ASP A 210 18.17 24.07 10.68
C ASP A 210 17.03 23.26 11.36
N SER A 211 17.20 23.03 12.66
CA SER A 211 16.27 22.24 13.50
C SER A 211 14.92 22.95 13.83
N ARG A 212 14.49 23.97 13.07
CA ARG A 212 13.35 24.83 13.44
C ARG A 212 12.10 24.73 12.59
N ILE A 213 11.87 23.68 11.81
CA ILE A 213 10.62 23.57 11.05
C ILE A 213 9.80 22.40 11.59
N LYS A 214 8.79 22.73 12.41
CA LYS A 214 7.66 21.82 12.69
C LYS A 214 6.85 21.69 11.41
N VAL A 215 6.58 20.47 11.02
CA VAL A 215 5.64 20.12 9.94
C VAL A 215 4.23 20.23 10.51
N ILE A 216 3.38 20.93 9.80
CA ILE A 216 1.93 20.95 10.01
C ILE A 216 1.33 19.79 9.22
#